data_2daa25e16c4219c2808c0da99ab3441d
#
_entry.id   2daa25e16c4219c2808c0da99ab3441d
#
_cell.length_a   1.000
_cell.length_b   1.000
_cell.length_c   1.000
_cell.angle_alpha   90.00
_cell.angle_beta   90.00
_cell.angle_gamma   90.00
#
_symmetry.space_group_name_H-M   'P 1'
#
loop_
_entity.id
_entity.type
_entity.pdbx_description
1 polymer ?
#
loop_
_entity_poly.entity_id
_entity_poly.type
_entity_poly.pdbx_seq_one_letter_code
_entity_poly.pdbx_strand_id
1 'polypeptide(L)' 'MFINKSKSGLNNICGRNVAKFRKELNLSQREFADRLQLFGLDVDKNAIQRIEAGKRFVTDIELKALVKVLNKKLEELLSE' A
#
# COMPACT_ATOMS: atom_id res chain seq x y z
N MET A 1 -1.45 -14.98 22.35
CA MET A 1 -1.21 -14.76 20.91
C MET A 1 -0.86 -13.30 20.68
N PHE A 2 0.16 -13.05 19.90
CA PHE A 2 0.57 -11.68 19.57
C PHE A 2 -0.12 -11.24 18.28
N ILE A 3 -0.64 -10.02 18.29
CA ILE A 3 -1.27 -9.42 17.11
C ILE A 3 -0.42 -8.22 16.72
N ASN A 4 0.09 -8.23 15.48
CA ASN A 4 0.91 -7.14 14.97
C ASN A 4 0.02 -6.04 14.42
N LYS A 5 -0.31 -5.08 15.27
CA LYS A 5 -1.12 -3.93 14.89
C LYS A 5 -0.39 -2.64 15.20
N SER A 6 -0.69 -1.59 14.45
CA SER A 6 -0.20 -0.25 14.73
C SER A 6 -0.82 0.28 16.02
N LYS A 7 -0.31 1.42 16.51
CA LYS A 7 -0.84 2.08 17.70
C LYS A 7 -2.33 2.40 17.58
N SER A 8 -2.81 2.69 16.37
CA SER A 8 -4.22 2.96 16.11
C SER A 8 -5.03 1.71 15.78
N GLY A 9 -4.46 0.51 15.97
CA GLY A 9 -5.17 -0.76 15.76
C GLY A 9 -5.22 -1.21 14.30
N LEU A 10 -4.49 -0.58 13.42
CA LEU A 10 -4.47 -0.94 12.00
C LEU A 10 -3.48 -2.08 11.74
N ASN A 11 -3.73 -2.83 10.67
CA ASN A 11 -2.89 -3.96 10.26
C ASN A 11 -1.70 -3.55 9.39
N ASN A 12 -1.61 -2.28 9.02
CA ASN A 12 -0.44 -1.71 8.37
C ASN A 12 -0.37 -0.21 8.70
N ILE A 13 0.80 0.39 8.54
CA ILE A 13 0.99 1.82 8.75
C ILE A 13 1.16 2.58 7.42
N CYS A 14 1.35 1.86 6.33
CA CYS A 14 1.63 2.48 5.03
C CYS A 14 0.38 2.87 4.25
N GLY A 15 -0.78 2.33 4.58
CA GLY A 15 -1.98 2.46 3.76
C GLY A 15 -2.40 3.90 3.50
N ARG A 16 -2.33 4.75 4.52
CA ARG A 16 -2.68 6.16 4.39
C ARG A 16 -1.74 6.86 3.41
N ASN A 17 -0.46 6.56 3.48
CA ASN A 17 0.54 7.13 2.55
C ASN A 17 0.37 6.58 1.14
N VAL A 18 0.01 5.30 1.02
CA VAL A 18 -0.29 4.69 -0.29
C VAL A 18 -1.42 5.48 -0.96
N ALA A 19 -2.50 5.73 -0.24
CA ALA A 19 -3.63 6.48 -0.78
C ALA A 19 -3.22 7.90 -1.19
N LYS A 20 -2.46 8.57 -0.34
CA LYS A 20 -1.98 9.93 -0.58
C LYS A 20 -1.13 9.98 -1.86
N PHE A 21 -0.12 9.13 -1.95
CA PHE A 21 0.82 9.14 -3.07
C PHE A 21 0.15 8.69 -4.36
N ARG A 22 -0.79 7.73 -4.28
CA ARG A 22 -1.58 7.30 -5.43
C ARG A 22 -2.39 8.47 -6.00
N LYS A 23 -3.03 9.23 -5.13
CA LYS A 23 -3.84 10.38 -5.54
C LYS A 23 -2.99 11.48 -6.14
N GLU A 24 -1.78 11.68 -5.64
CA GLU A 24 -0.82 12.63 -6.21
C GLU A 24 -0.46 12.27 -7.65
N LEU A 25 -0.49 10.98 -7.98
CA LEU A 25 -0.24 10.50 -9.34
C LEU A 25 -1.50 10.50 -10.22
N ASN A 26 -2.63 10.93 -9.67
CA ASN A 26 -3.93 10.92 -10.36
C ASN A 26 -4.35 9.53 -10.82
N LEU A 27 -4.01 8.50 -10.03
CA LEU A 27 -4.38 7.13 -10.34
C LEU A 27 -5.59 6.72 -9.50
N SER A 28 -6.56 6.04 -10.15
CA SER A 28 -7.60 5.34 -9.41
C SER A 28 -7.00 4.11 -8.72
N GLN A 29 -7.75 3.53 -7.78
CA GLN A 29 -7.33 2.28 -7.13
C GLN A 29 -7.14 1.17 -8.15
N ARG A 30 -8.00 1.09 -9.16
CA ARG A 30 -7.91 0.10 -10.21
C ARG A 30 -6.67 0.31 -11.08
N GLU A 31 -6.43 1.55 -11.50
CA GLU A 31 -5.25 1.87 -12.30
C GLU A 31 -3.97 1.56 -11.54
N PHE A 32 -3.96 1.85 -10.24
CA PHE A 32 -2.81 1.54 -9.40
C PHE A 32 -2.59 0.03 -9.31
N ALA A 33 -3.66 -0.74 -9.10
CA ALA A 33 -3.57 -2.20 -9.09
C ALA A 33 -3.00 -2.73 -10.41
N ASP A 34 -3.46 -2.18 -11.54
CA ASP A 34 -2.98 -2.57 -12.86
C ASP A 34 -1.46 -2.34 -12.98
N ARG A 35 -0.98 -1.21 -12.49
CA ARG A 35 0.47 -0.91 -12.51
C ARG A 35 1.27 -1.86 -11.63
N LEU A 36 0.73 -2.21 -10.46
CA LEU A 36 1.39 -3.17 -9.58
C LEU A 36 1.48 -4.54 -10.22
N GLN A 37 0.46 -4.95 -10.97
CA GLN A 37 0.47 -6.21 -11.70
C GLN A 37 1.60 -6.25 -12.74
N LEU A 38 1.90 -5.13 -13.36
CA LEU A 38 3.03 -5.02 -14.29
C LEU A 38 4.37 -5.27 -13.60
N PHE A 39 4.47 -5.03 -12.31
CA PHE A 39 5.66 -5.33 -11.51
C PHE A 39 5.60 -6.73 -10.89
N GLY A 40 4.64 -7.55 -11.31
CA GLY A 40 4.53 -8.93 -10.86
C GLY A 40 3.78 -9.12 -9.53
N LEU A 41 3.16 -8.07 -9.01
CA LEU A 41 2.38 -8.17 -7.79
C LEU A 41 0.91 -8.42 -8.14
N ASP A 42 0.41 -9.59 -7.75
CA ASP A 42 -0.96 -10.01 -8.07
C ASP A 42 -1.94 -9.43 -7.04
N VAL A 43 -2.32 -8.18 -7.26
CA VAL A 43 -3.30 -7.48 -6.43
C VAL A 43 -4.37 -6.85 -7.32
N ASP A 44 -5.60 -6.84 -6.83
CA ASP A 44 -6.73 -6.20 -7.50
C ASP A 44 -7.14 -4.91 -6.76
N LYS A 45 -8.16 -4.24 -7.29
CA LYS A 45 -8.70 -3.02 -6.70
C LYS A 45 -9.10 -3.23 -5.24
N ASN A 46 -9.70 -4.38 -4.92
CA ASN A 46 -10.17 -4.65 -3.56
C ASN A 46 -9.00 -4.77 -2.59
N ALA A 47 -7.89 -5.37 -3.03
CA ALA A 47 -6.69 -5.44 -2.22
C ALA A 47 -6.13 -4.04 -1.93
N ILE A 48 -6.11 -3.17 -2.93
CA ILE A 48 -5.66 -1.78 -2.76
C ILE A 48 -6.56 -1.05 -1.76
N GLN A 49 -7.87 -1.20 -1.90
CA GLN A 49 -8.84 -0.57 -1.00
C GLN A 49 -8.57 -0.99 0.46
N ARG A 50 -8.32 -2.28 0.69
CA ARG A 50 -8.06 -2.81 2.03
C ARG A 50 -6.72 -2.35 2.58
N ILE A 51 -5.70 -2.24 1.74
CA ILE A 51 -4.40 -1.69 2.14
C ILE A 51 -4.58 -0.24 2.60
N GLU A 52 -5.26 0.57 1.80
CA GLU A 52 -5.45 2.00 2.09
C GLU A 52 -6.30 2.21 3.34
N ALA A 53 -7.21 1.30 3.63
CA ALA A 53 -8.03 1.35 4.84
C ALA A 53 -7.31 0.80 6.08
N GLY A 54 -6.10 0.27 5.93
CA GLY A 54 -5.32 -0.30 7.03
C GLY A 54 -5.82 -1.67 7.49
N LYS A 55 -6.68 -2.31 6.72
CA LYS A 55 -7.30 -3.60 7.10
C LYS A 55 -6.47 -4.81 6.69
N ARG A 56 -5.55 -4.66 5.74
CA ARG A 56 -4.77 -5.74 5.18
C ARG A 56 -3.33 -5.64 5.65
N PHE A 57 -2.74 -6.76 6.06
CA PHE A 57 -1.30 -6.83 6.29
C PHE A 57 -0.57 -6.64 4.96
N VAL A 58 0.55 -5.94 5.01
CA VAL A 58 1.36 -5.66 3.83
C VAL A 58 2.71 -6.32 4.03
N THR A 59 3.09 -7.20 3.09
CA THR A 59 4.35 -7.92 3.15
C THR A 59 5.48 -7.04 2.62
N ASP A 60 6.73 -7.43 2.90
CA ASP A 60 7.91 -6.74 2.38
C ASP A 60 7.98 -6.81 0.85
N ILE A 61 7.55 -7.92 0.26
CA ILE A 61 7.45 -8.07 -1.18
C ILE A 61 6.50 -7.02 -1.77
N GLU A 62 5.36 -6.85 -1.11
CA GLU A 62 4.36 -5.86 -1.52
C GLU A 62 4.88 -4.43 -1.34
N LEU A 63 5.56 -4.16 -0.23
CA LEU A 63 6.17 -2.84 0.00
C LEU A 63 7.15 -2.46 -1.11
N LYS A 64 7.96 -3.43 -1.54
CA LYS A 64 8.93 -3.20 -2.61
C LYS A 64 8.25 -2.77 -3.90
N ALA A 65 7.14 -3.40 -4.27
CA ALA A 65 6.38 -3.04 -5.45
C ALA A 65 5.70 -1.68 -5.29
N LEU A 66 5.12 -1.42 -4.12
CA LEU A 66 4.46 -0.15 -3.82
C LEU A 66 5.40 1.04 -3.98
N VAL A 67 6.60 0.96 -3.40
CA VAL A 67 7.56 2.08 -3.48
C VAL A 67 8.02 2.32 -4.91
N LYS A 68 8.15 1.25 -5.71
CA LYS A 68 8.55 1.39 -7.11
C LYS A 68 7.48 2.08 -7.95
N VAL A 69 6.24 1.63 -7.83
CA VAL A 69 5.14 2.21 -8.62
C VAL A 69 4.87 3.65 -8.19
N LEU A 70 4.94 3.93 -6.90
CA LEU A 70 4.71 5.27 -6.37
C LEU A 70 5.92 6.19 -6.55
N ASN A 71 7.07 5.63 -6.90
CA ASN A 71 8.33 6.36 -7.02
C ASN A 71 8.67 7.12 -5.74
N LYS A 72 8.55 6.45 -4.62
CA LYS A 72 8.82 6.98 -3.29
C LYS A 72 9.82 6.09 -2.57
N LYS A 73 10.46 6.65 -1.55
CA LYS A 73 11.35 5.88 -0.68
C LYS A 73 10.53 5.11 0.35
N LEU A 74 11.06 3.99 0.81
CA LEU A 74 10.39 3.17 1.82
C LEU A 74 10.07 3.98 3.08
N GLU A 75 11.00 4.80 3.54
CA GLU A 75 10.80 5.63 4.74
C GLU A 75 9.66 6.63 4.56
N GLU A 76 9.42 7.13 3.35
CA GLU A 76 8.28 8.00 3.07
C GLU A 76 6.96 7.23 3.20
N LEU A 77 6.96 5.98 2.72
CA LEU A 77 5.77 5.13 2.77
C LEU A 77 5.44 4.74 4.22
N LEU A 78 6.45 4.51 5.05
CA LEU A 78 6.29 4.09 6.43
C LEU A 78 6.21 5.24 7.42
N SER A 79 6.25 6.47 6.95
CA SER A 79 6.14 7.66 7.79
C SER A 79 4.74 7.77 8.40
N GLU A 80 4.66 7.92 9.69
CA GLU A 80 3.42 8.15 10.41
C GLU A 80 3.27 9.63 10.74
#